data_8287dcded3a0750105bcf5627e9de831
#
_entry.id   8287dcded3a0750105bcf5627e9de831
#
_cell.length_a   1.000
_cell.length_b   1.000
_cell.length_c   1.000
_cell.angle_alpha   90.00
_cell.angle_beta   90.00
_cell.angle_gamma   90.00
#
_symmetry.space_group_name_H-M   'P 1'
#
loop_
_entity.id
_entity.type
_entity.pdbx_description
1 polymer ?
#
loop_
_entity_poly.entity_id
_entity_poly.type
_entity_poly.pdbx_seq_one_letter_code
_entity_poly.pdbx_strand_id
1 'polypeptide(L)'
;MKFKEYKGLDLPGLAADVLKEWDAQDTFHKSISTREGHPTFVFYEGPPSANGTPGIHHVMARTIKDIFCRYKTQQGYLVHRKAGWDTHGLPVELGVEKKLGITKEDIGRTISIEEYKDRKSTRLNSSHIL
;
A
#
# COMPACT_ATOMS: atom_id res chain seq x y z
N MET A 1 -6.24 -35.35 -3.20
CA MET A 1 -6.13 -33.95 -3.64
C MET A 1 -4.91 -33.89 -4.58
N LYS A 2 -5.09 -33.51 -5.86
CA LYS A 2 -3.93 -33.33 -6.77
C LYS A 2 -3.47 -31.87 -6.65
N PHE A 3 -2.18 -31.68 -6.35
CA PHE A 3 -1.58 -30.36 -6.38
C PHE A 3 -1.39 -29.92 -7.84
N LYS A 4 -1.49 -28.59 -8.10
CA LYS A 4 -1.25 -28.01 -9.41
C LYS A 4 0.23 -28.18 -9.76
N GLU A 5 0.51 -28.72 -10.94
CA GLU A 5 1.89 -28.86 -11.44
C GLU A 5 2.26 -27.61 -12.26
N TYR A 6 3.44 -27.07 -12.00
CA TYR A 6 3.99 -25.94 -12.73
C TYR A 6 5.17 -26.38 -13.59
N LYS A 7 5.14 -26.05 -14.89
CA LYS A 7 6.19 -26.41 -15.85
C LYS A 7 7.46 -25.57 -15.74
N GLY A 8 7.45 -24.51 -14.93
CA GLY A 8 8.56 -23.57 -14.74
C GLY A 8 8.27 -22.59 -13.62
N LEU A 9 9.26 -21.76 -13.26
CA LEU A 9 9.17 -20.77 -12.22
C LEU A 9 8.77 -19.42 -12.83
N ASP A 10 7.47 -19.11 -12.86
CA ASP A 10 6.92 -17.79 -13.18
C ASP A 10 6.39 -17.15 -11.90
N LEU A 11 7.26 -16.48 -11.16
CA LEU A 11 6.89 -15.82 -9.89
C LEU A 11 5.86 -14.70 -10.07
N PRO A 12 5.94 -13.81 -11.07
CA PRO A 12 4.92 -12.78 -11.29
C PRO A 12 3.54 -13.36 -11.60
N GLY A 13 3.47 -14.36 -12.49
CA GLY A 13 2.21 -15.02 -12.82
C GLY A 13 1.60 -15.75 -11.63
N LEU A 14 2.43 -16.50 -10.89
CA LEU A 14 1.99 -17.17 -9.66
C LEU A 14 1.46 -16.18 -8.61
N ALA A 15 2.16 -15.06 -8.41
CA ALA A 15 1.73 -14.02 -7.47
C ALA A 15 0.37 -13.43 -7.87
N ALA A 16 0.14 -13.17 -9.17
CA ALA A 16 -1.13 -12.68 -9.67
C ALA A 16 -2.27 -13.69 -9.46
N ASP A 17 -2.03 -14.98 -9.67
CA ASP A 17 -3.01 -16.04 -9.42
C ASP A 17 -3.36 -16.16 -7.93
N VAL A 18 -2.35 -16.11 -7.06
CA VAL A 18 -2.55 -16.15 -5.59
C VAL A 18 -3.35 -14.93 -5.10
N LEU A 19 -3.08 -13.74 -5.63
CA LEU A 19 -3.85 -12.53 -5.28
C LEU A 19 -5.32 -12.68 -5.67
N LYS A 20 -5.62 -13.17 -6.88
CA LYS A 20 -7.01 -13.44 -7.29
C LYS A 20 -7.72 -14.43 -6.36
N GLU A 21 -7.01 -15.47 -5.94
CA GLU A 21 -7.56 -16.45 -5.01
C GLU A 21 -7.82 -15.84 -3.62
N TRP A 22 -6.90 -15.02 -3.13
CA TRP A 22 -7.06 -14.33 -1.85
C TRP A 22 -8.23 -13.35 -1.87
N ASP A 23 -8.42 -12.62 -2.96
CA ASP A 23 -9.56 -11.72 -3.13
C ASP A 23 -10.86 -12.50 -3.16
N ALA A 24 -10.93 -13.59 -3.96
CA ALA A 24 -12.12 -14.43 -4.06
C ALA A 24 -12.52 -15.09 -2.73
N GLN A 25 -11.54 -15.42 -1.90
CA GLN A 25 -11.74 -16.05 -0.59
C GLN A 25 -11.86 -15.06 0.56
N ASP A 26 -11.68 -13.76 0.32
CA ASP A 26 -11.60 -12.72 1.35
C ASP A 26 -10.55 -13.04 2.44
N THR A 27 -9.40 -13.52 2.01
CA THR A 27 -8.37 -14.09 2.90
C THR A 27 -7.84 -13.07 3.89
N PHE A 28 -7.64 -11.82 3.46
CA PHE A 28 -7.11 -10.76 4.33
C PHE A 28 -8.08 -10.45 5.48
N HIS A 29 -9.35 -10.17 5.20
CA HIS A 29 -10.34 -9.87 6.24
C HIS A 29 -10.58 -11.08 7.16
N LYS A 30 -10.60 -12.28 6.60
CA LYS A 30 -10.69 -13.51 7.42
C LYS A 30 -9.49 -13.70 8.33
N SER A 31 -8.30 -13.28 7.93
CA SER A 31 -7.10 -13.33 8.79
C SER A 31 -7.24 -12.46 10.04
N ILE A 32 -8.12 -11.47 10.02
CA ILE A 32 -8.45 -10.57 11.13
C ILE A 32 -9.68 -11.09 11.88
N SER A 33 -10.82 -11.26 11.20
CA SER A 33 -12.10 -11.57 11.82
C SER A 33 -12.10 -12.92 12.58
N THR A 34 -11.40 -13.92 12.07
CA THR A 34 -11.27 -15.22 12.78
C THR A 34 -10.42 -15.17 14.04
N ARG A 35 -9.80 -14.02 14.33
CA ARG A 35 -8.92 -13.79 15.49
C ARG A 35 -9.45 -12.70 16.43
N GLU A 36 -10.70 -12.30 16.24
CA GLU A 36 -11.35 -11.39 17.20
C GLU A 36 -11.37 -12.01 18.60
N GLY A 37 -10.97 -11.20 19.59
CA GLY A 37 -10.83 -11.67 20.98
C GLY A 37 -9.48 -12.35 21.30
N HIS A 38 -8.63 -12.60 20.33
CA HIS A 38 -7.27 -13.11 20.57
C HIS A 38 -6.29 -11.99 20.98
N PRO A 39 -5.13 -12.34 21.57
CA PRO A 39 -4.10 -11.35 21.89
C PRO A 39 -3.72 -10.52 20.65
N THR A 40 -3.61 -9.21 20.83
CA THR A 40 -3.28 -8.30 19.74
C THR A 40 -1.77 -8.15 19.57
N PHE A 41 -1.27 -8.27 18.36
CA PHE A 41 0.06 -7.79 17.97
C PHE A 41 -0.10 -6.45 17.23
N VAL A 42 0.38 -5.39 17.88
CA VAL A 42 0.28 -4.03 17.35
C VAL A 42 1.32 -3.82 16.27
N PHE A 43 0.87 -3.42 15.09
CA PHE A 43 1.73 -3.11 13.96
C PHE A 43 1.27 -1.83 13.26
N TYR A 44 2.22 -0.92 13.05
CA TYR A 44 2.04 0.31 12.27
C TYR A 44 3.07 0.38 11.16
N GLU A 45 2.63 0.81 9.98
CA GLU A 45 3.46 1.02 8.81
C GLU A 45 3.50 2.50 8.45
N GLY A 46 4.70 3.00 8.08
CA GLY A 46 4.89 4.26 7.38
C GLY A 46 5.20 3.96 5.91
N PRO A 47 4.22 4.00 5.00
CA PRO A 47 4.47 3.76 3.59
C PRO A 47 5.36 4.86 2.98
N PRO A 48 6.08 4.58 1.87
CA PRO A 48 6.91 5.58 1.22
C PRO A 48 6.06 6.74 0.70
N SER A 49 6.68 7.93 0.61
CA SER A 49 6.02 9.10 0.04
C SER A 49 5.50 8.82 -1.37
N ALA A 50 4.31 9.33 -1.70
CA ALA A 50 3.64 9.11 -2.98
C ALA A 50 4.20 10.02 -4.09
N ASN A 51 5.54 10.05 -4.27
CA ASN A 51 6.22 10.94 -5.20
C ASN A 51 6.87 10.23 -6.40
N GLY A 52 6.75 8.91 -6.48
CA GLY A 52 7.34 8.13 -7.57
C GLY A 52 7.07 6.63 -7.43
N THR A 53 7.68 5.85 -8.31
CA THR A 53 7.62 4.39 -8.26
C THR A 53 8.48 3.86 -7.11
N PRO A 54 7.99 2.91 -6.29
CA PRO A 54 8.76 2.32 -5.21
C PRO A 54 10.05 1.65 -5.72
N GLY A 55 11.18 1.95 -5.10
CA GLY A 55 12.44 1.26 -5.35
C GLY A 55 12.52 -0.08 -4.60
N ILE A 56 13.52 -0.90 -4.96
CA ILE A 56 13.74 -2.23 -4.37
C ILE A 56 13.88 -2.19 -2.84
N HIS A 57 14.48 -1.16 -2.29
CA HIS A 57 14.63 -0.97 -0.84
C HIS A 57 13.28 -0.80 -0.13
N HIS A 58 12.30 -0.16 -0.78
CA HIS A 58 10.93 -0.04 -0.25
C HIS A 58 10.24 -1.41 -0.22
N VAL A 59 10.39 -2.20 -1.30
CA VAL A 59 9.81 -3.55 -1.39
C VAL A 59 10.43 -4.46 -0.34
N MET A 60 11.75 -4.46 -0.20
CA MET A 60 12.47 -5.28 0.76
C MET A 60 12.06 -4.98 2.20
N ALA A 61 12.00 -3.70 2.57
CA ALA A 61 11.56 -3.29 3.91
C ALA A 61 10.14 -3.77 4.22
N ARG A 62 9.22 -3.67 3.25
CA ARG A 62 7.84 -4.17 3.41
C ARG A 62 7.77 -5.67 3.51
N THR A 63 8.53 -6.40 2.69
CA THR A 63 8.59 -7.86 2.76
C THR A 63 9.03 -8.33 4.15
N ILE A 64 10.05 -7.71 4.72
CA ILE A 64 10.53 -8.05 6.06
C ILE A 64 9.42 -7.78 7.09
N LYS A 65 8.77 -6.63 7.05
CA LYS A 65 7.67 -6.28 7.96
C LYS A 65 6.47 -7.23 7.81
N ASP A 66 6.12 -7.59 6.58
CA ASP A 66 5.02 -8.52 6.29
C ASP A 66 5.30 -9.94 6.85
N ILE A 67 6.54 -10.39 6.82
CA ILE A 67 6.95 -11.66 7.45
C ILE A 67 6.56 -11.68 8.94
N PHE A 68 6.85 -10.61 9.67
CA PHE A 68 6.48 -10.52 11.10
C PHE A 68 4.95 -10.53 11.29
N CYS A 69 4.21 -9.80 10.48
CA CYS A 69 2.75 -9.78 10.54
C CYS A 69 2.16 -11.16 10.25
N ARG A 70 2.63 -11.84 9.21
CA ARG A 70 2.19 -13.20 8.84
C ARG A 70 2.55 -14.21 9.92
N TYR A 71 3.76 -14.16 10.43
CA TYR A 71 4.20 -15.05 11.50
C TYR A 71 3.34 -14.89 12.75
N LYS A 72 3.07 -13.66 13.18
CA LYS A 72 2.19 -13.40 14.33
C LYS A 72 0.75 -13.84 14.06
N THR A 73 0.24 -13.62 12.86
CA THR A 73 -1.08 -14.12 12.45
C THR A 73 -1.15 -15.65 12.53
N GLN A 74 -0.12 -16.36 12.09
CA GLN A 74 -0.04 -17.83 12.18
C GLN A 74 0.07 -18.33 13.62
N GLN A 75 0.68 -17.53 14.52
CA GLN A 75 0.69 -17.82 15.95
C GLN A 75 -0.66 -17.57 16.66
N GLY A 76 -1.68 -17.09 15.94
CA GLY A 76 -2.99 -16.83 16.49
C GLY A 76 -3.21 -15.40 17.00
N TYR A 77 -2.27 -14.46 16.78
CA TYR A 77 -2.47 -13.07 17.17
C TYR A 77 -3.39 -12.33 16.19
N LEU A 78 -4.18 -11.40 16.74
CA LEU A 78 -4.92 -10.41 15.97
C LEU A 78 -3.96 -9.31 15.48
N VAL A 79 -3.81 -9.15 14.15
CA VAL A 79 -2.90 -8.18 13.53
C VAL A 79 -3.65 -7.31 12.54
N HIS A 80 -3.97 -6.07 12.93
CA HIS A 80 -4.76 -5.15 12.08
C HIS A 80 -3.98 -4.53 10.91
N ARG A 81 -2.67 -4.50 10.93
CA ARG A 81 -1.80 -3.92 9.88
C ARG A 81 -2.20 -2.48 9.51
N LYS A 82 -2.17 -1.57 10.49
CA LYS A 82 -2.51 -0.16 10.29
C LYS A 82 -1.35 0.59 9.64
N ALA A 83 -1.66 1.48 8.71
CA ALA A 83 -0.69 2.36 8.06
C ALA A 83 -1.09 3.83 8.22
N GLY A 84 -0.08 4.69 8.40
CA GLY A 84 -0.24 6.12 8.38
C GLY A 84 0.58 6.73 7.24
N TRP A 85 -0.08 7.36 6.27
CA TRP A 85 0.58 7.97 5.11
C TRP A 85 1.10 9.36 5.43
N ASP A 86 2.34 9.63 5.03
CA ASP A 86 2.83 11.00 4.94
C ASP A 86 2.27 11.64 3.66
N THR A 87 1.22 12.45 3.85
CA THR A 87 0.47 13.09 2.77
C THR A 87 0.87 14.54 2.53
N HIS A 88 1.78 15.06 3.33
CA HIS A 88 2.24 16.45 3.29
C HIS A 88 3.74 16.49 3.01
N GLY A 89 4.17 17.57 2.40
CA GLY A 89 5.58 17.84 2.21
C GLY A 89 5.97 18.15 0.79
N LEU A 90 7.12 18.76 0.67
CA LEU A 90 7.70 19.28 -0.56
C LEU A 90 7.75 18.25 -1.71
N PRO A 91 8.12 16.98 -1.51
CA PRO A 91 8.18 16.02 -2.61
C PRO A 91 6.83 15.78 -3.31
N VAL A 92 5.74 15.76 -2.53
CA VAL A 92 4.38 15.59 -3.08
C VAL A 92 3.95 16.87 -3.81
N GLU A 93 4.20 18.02 -3.22
CA GLU A 93 3.87 19.34 -3.79
C GLU A 93 4.58 19.57 -5.11
N LEU A 94 5.91 19.45 -5.15
CA LEU A 94 6.70 19.57 -6.38
C LEU A 94 6.26 18.59 -7.47
N GLY A 95 5.84 17.39 -7.08
CA GLY A 95 5.32 16.41 -8.01
C GLY A 95 3.98 16.81 -8.63
N VAL A 96 3.10 17.49 -7.90
CA VAL A 96 1.84 18.04 -8.39
C VAL A 96 2.10 19.27 -9.26
N GLU A 97 2.92 20.21 -8.81
CA GLU A 97 3.33 21.40 -9.55
C GLU A 97 3.91 21.02 -10.92
N LYS A 98 4.86 20.07 -10.96
CA LYS A 98 5.44 19.56 -12.20
C LYS A 98 4.40 18.92 -13.13
N LYS A 99 3.44 18.19 -12.59
CA LYS A 99 2.38 17.54 -13.39
C LYS A 99 1.40 18.53 -13.97
N LEU A 100 1.12 19.61 -13.26
CA LEU A 100 0.22 20.67 -13.68
C LEU A 100 0.92 21.76 -14.51
N GLY A 101 2.26 21.77 -14.53
CA GLY A 101 3.03 22.82 -15.21
C GLY A 101 2.92 24.19 -14.54
N ILE A 102 2.72 24.22 -13.22
CA ILE A 102 2.52 25.42 -12.41
C ILE A 102 3.63 25.59 -11.39
N THR A 103 3.74 26.80 -10.85
CA THR A 103 4.61 27.14 -9.72
C THR A 103 3.77 27.46 -8.48
N LYS A 104 4.41 27.62 -7.32
CA LYS A 104 3.71 28.03 -6.09
C LYS A 104 2.97 29.35 -6.21
N GLU A 105 3.48 30.25 -7.07
CA GLU A 105 2.88 31.59 -7.28
C GLU A 105 1.56 31.53 -8.04
N ASP A 106 1.31 30.45 -8.76
CA ASP A 106 0.08 30.21 -9.53
C ASP A 106 -1.08 29.74 -8.65
N ILE A 107 -0.75 29.18 -7.45
CA ILE A 107 -1.76 28.66 -6.52
C ILE A 107 -2.56 29.82 -5.92
N GLY A 108 -3.87 29.78 -6.09
CA GLY A 108 -4.79 30.84 -5.70
C GLY A 108 -4.91 31.98 -6.72
N ARG A 109 -4.19 31.91 -7.86
CA ARG A 109 -4.29 32.85 -8.98
C ARG A 109 -4.79 32.17 -10.25
N THR A 110 -4.03 31.21 -10.75
CA THR A 110 -4.34 30.46 -11.99
C THR A 110 -5.08 29.17 -11.71
N ILE A 111 -4.83 28.57 -10.55
CA ILE A 111 -5.50 27.37 -10.04
C ILE A 111 -6.02 27.66 -8.63
N SER A 112 -7.24 27.21 -8.32
CA SER A 112 -7.79 27.39 -6.98
C SER A 112 -7.07 26.52 -5.94
N ILE A 113 -7.13 26.94 -4.67
CA ILE A 113 -6.55 26.17 -3.56
C ILE A 113 -7.24 24.80 -3.44
N GLU A 114 -8.56 24.76 -3.64
CA GLU A 114 -9.35 23.52 -3.62
C GLU A 114 -8.91 22.55 -4.70
N GLU A 115 -8.79 23.02 -5.93
CA GLU A 115 -8.35 22.18 -7.05
C GLU A 115 -6.92 21.66 -6.85
N TYR A 116 -6.02 22.48 -6.30
CA TYR A 116 -4.67 22.05 -5.96
C TYR A 116 -4.68 20.95 -4.88
N LYS A 117 -5.52 21.09 -3.85
CA LYS A 117 -5.70 20.09 -2.79
C LYS A 117 -6.27 18.78 -3.34
N ASP A 118 -7.27 18.82 -4.20
CA ASP A 118 -7.87 17.66 -4.84
C ASP A 118 -6.86 16.89 -5.68
N ARG A 119 -6.01 17.59 -6.44
CA ARG A 119 -4.93 16.97 -7.21
C ARG A 119 -3.90 16.28 -6.33
N LYS A 120 -3.60 16.84 -5.15
CA LYS A 120 -2.74 16.18 -4.14
C LYS A 120 -3.40 14.88 -3.65
N SER A 121 -4.67 14.92 -3.27
CA SER A 121 -5.45 13.77 -2.80
C SER A 121 -5.58 12.70 -3.88
N THR A 122 -5.88 13.06 -5.13
CA THR A 122 -5.97 12.12 -6.25
C THR A 122 -4.64 11.42 -6.52
N ARG A 123 -3.52 12.15 -6.43
CA ARG A 123 -2.18 11.55 -6.60
C ARG A 123 -1.88 10.54 -5.49
N LEU A 124 -2.24 10.84 -4.26
CA LEU A 124 -2.12 9.92 -3.14
C LEU A 124 -2.96 8.66 -3.38
N ASN A 125 -4.23 8.82 -3.73
CA ASN A 125 -5.13 7.70 -4.01
C ASN A 125 -4.64 6.80 -5.16
N SER A 126 -4.10 7.37 -6.24
CA SER A 126 -3.55 6.57 -7.35
C SER A 126 -2.28 5.80 -7.00
N SER A 127 -1.59 6.17 -5.93
CA SER A 127 -0.42 5.46 -5.40
C SER A 127 -0.79 4.36 -4.39
N HIS A 128 -2.07 4.28 -3.99
CA HIS A 128 -2.59 3.32 -3.02
C HIS A 128 -3.13 2.02 -3.63
N ILE A 129 -3.18 1.94 -4.97
CA ILE A 129 -3.58 0.71 -5.64
C ILE A 129 -2.37 -0.21 -5.74
N LEU A 130 -2.00 -0.81 -4.65
CA LEU A 130 -1.16 -2.00 -4.56
C LEU A 130 -1.73 -2.96 -3.52
#